data_5f481647671ce462404400b78ad5bd3b
#
_entry.id   5f481647671ce462404400b78ad5bd3b
#
_cell.length_a   1.000
_cell.length_b   1.000
_cell.length_c   1.000
_cell.angle_alpha   90.00
_cell.angle_beta   90.00
_cell.angle_gamma   90.00
#
_symmetry.space_group_name_H-M   'P 1'
#
loop_
_entity.id
_entity.type
_entity.pdbx_description
1 polymer ?
#
loop_
_entity_poly.entity_id
_entity_poly.type
_entity_poly.pdbx_seq_one_letter_code
_entity_poly.pdbx_strand_id
1 'polypeptide(L)'
;MNSMSFAGARQPMRQLQTTTRMKWLMLLWAIATIFPVVGHTADSLLDTTLEDAKLYFTSPLRWDQEDWLYFGGALAAIGAAHSFDERVRDHFATGSKAILNGGEDKNSLRDAAPTVALIAGTGLYAAFIDDRDGYREAWSLVEAGAFSGATAEVLGYAAGRERPDETTSPNEWGKRGDSFPSLHTTVAFAVGTVFAESGNDEYRWIRRIIGYGVAGATGYVRVSENVHWLSDSVAGAALGIATARFVLNRQGAQDRAAALQFQPVKNGWLLSYSMRTH
;
A
#
# COMPACT_ATOMS: atom_id res chain seq x y z
N MET A 1 -25.84 21.17 51.13
CA MET A 1 -25.15 21.98 50.13
C MET A 1 -23.76 21.42 49.99
N ASN A 2 -23.55 20.48 49.07
CA ASN A 2 -22.22 20.01 48.65
C ASN A 2 -22.24 19.81 47.15
N SER A 3 -21.63 20.74 46.47
CA SER A 3 -21.41 20.70 45.02
C SER A 3 -20.24 19.74 44.71
N MET A 4 -20.54 18.55 44.22
CA MET A 4 -19.52 17.68 43.63
C MET A 4 -19.24 18.15 42.19
N SER A 5 -18.07 18.74 42.02
CA SER A 5 -17.48 19.08 40.73
C SER A 5 -17.01 17.79 40.05
N PHE A 6 -17.65 17.40 38.96
CA PHE A 6 -17.15 16.37 38.05
C PHE A 6 -16.10 17.02 37.13
N ALA A 7 -14.83 16.97 37.54
CA ALA A 7 -13.71 17.21 36.66
C ALA A 7 -13.52 15.95 35.80
N GLY A 8 -14.05 15.98 34.57
CA GLY A 8 -13.87 14.91 33.60
C GLY A 8 -12.38 14.77 33.18
N ALA A 9 -11.80 13.66 33.54
CA ALA A 9 -10.49 13.27 33.07
C ALA A 9 -10.55 12.96 31.55
N ARG A 10 -10.21 13.96 30.74
CA ARG A 10 -9.91 13.73 29.33
C ARG A 10 -8.40 13.51 29.20
N GLN A 11 -7.99 12.24 29.10
CA GLN A 11 -6.68 11.81 28.58
C GLN A 11 -6.64 10.28 28.42
N PRO A 12 -5.85 9.65 27.54
CA PRO A 12 -4.85 10.13 26.58
C PRO A 12 -4.89 9.38 25.24
N MET A 13 -5.75 9.74 24.30
CA MET A 13 -5.80 9.06 22.98
C MET A 13 -4.68 9.49 22.02
N ARG A 14 -3.99 10.58 22.29
CA ARG A 14 -2.98 11.14 21.36
C ARG A 14 -1.65 10.36 21.31
N GLN A 15 -1.29 9.64 22.38
CA GLN A 15 -0.01 8.91 22.41
C GLN A 15 -0.06 7.54 21.73
N LEU A 16 -1.22 6.90 21.68
CA LEU A 16 -1.37 5.58 21.05
C LEU A 16 -1.36 5.63 19.51
N GLN A 17 -1.93 6.68 18.93
CA GLN A 17 -1.97 6.82 17.45
C GLN A 17 -0.60 7.10 16.83
N THR A 18 0.23 7.90 17.46
CA THR A 18 1.60 8.19 17.00
C THR A 18 2.51 6.96 17.06
N THR A 19 2.31 6.08 18.03
CA THR A 19 3.14 4.87 18.18
C THR A 19 2.84 3.81 17.12
N THR A 20 1.59 3.68 16.66
CA THR A 20 1.22 2.71 15.63
C THR A 20 1.72 3.15 14.25
N ARG A 21 1.57 4.43 13.91
CA ARG A 21 2.07 5.02 12.65
C ARG A 21 3.59 4.91 12.53
N MET A 22 4.29 5.21 13.61
CA MET A 22 5.75 5.11 13.66
C MET A 22 6.25 3.66 13.53
N LYS A 23 5.50 2.67 14.01
CA LYS A 23 5.82 1.24 13.87
C LYS A 23 5.78 0.78 12.40
N TRP A 24 4.85 1.28 11.60
CA TRP A 24 4.78 0.97 10.18
C TRP A 24 5.96 1.53 9.38
N LEU A 25 6.30 2.78 9.62
CA LEU A 25 7.48 3.40 8.99
C LEU A 25 8.77 2.68 9.41
N MET A 26 8.88 2.30 10.69
CA MET A 26 10.01 1.50 11.17
C MET A 26 10.04 0.09 10.56
N LEU A 27 8.87 -0.53 10.34
CA LEU A 27 8.78 -1.87 9.73
C LEU A 27 9.21 -1.83 8.26
N LEU A 28 8.73 -0.85 7.50
CA LEU A 28 9.15 -0.64 6.11
C LEU A 28 10.65 -0.32 6.03
N TRP A 29 11.15 0.49 6.97
CA TRP A 29 12.58 0.80 7.06
C TRP A 29 13.42 -0.43 7.45
N ALA A 30 12.96 -1.24 8.41
CA ALA A 30 13.60 -2.49 8.80
C ALA A 30 13.61 -3.51 7.66
N ILE A 31 12.52 -3.63 6.89
CA ILE A 31 12.46 -4.48 5.69
C ILE A 31 13.48 -3.99 4.65
N ALA A 32 13.54 -2.68 4.39
CA ALA A 32 14.51 -2.09 3.45
C ALA A 32 15.98 -2.36 3.86
N THR A 33 16.25 -2.48 5.17
CA THR A 33 17.61 -2.77 5.68
C THR A 33 17.97 -4.26 5.68
N ILE A 34 16.99 -5.17 5.57
CA ILE A 34 17.22 -6.63 5.50
C ILE A 34 17.71 -7.06 4.11
N PHE A 35 17.46 -6.26 3.06
CA PHE A 35 17.94 -6.58 1.73
C PHE A 35 19.41 -6.15 1.58
N PRO A 36 20.38 -7.08 1.54
CA PRO A 36 21.74 -6.74 1.16
C PRO A 36 21.69 -6.27 -0.31
N VAL A 37 22.15 -5.05 -0.54
CA VAL A 37 22.29 -4.47 -1.88
C VAL A 37 23.40 -5.23 -2.60
N VAL A 38 23.05 -6.35 -3.22
CA VAL A 38 24.01 -7.15 -4.00
C VAL A 38 24.22 -6.43 -5.33
N GLY A 39 25.35 -5.71 -5.43
CA GLY A 39 25.91 -5.25 -6.70
C GLY A 39 25.49 -3.89 -7.23
N HIS A 40 24.63 -3.14 -6.55
CA HIS A 40 24.46 -1.70 -6.79
C HIS A 40 24.96 -0.94 -5.56
N THR A 41 25.63 0.18 -5.76
CA THR A 41 25.97 1.05 -4.64
C THR A 41 24.65 1.52 -4.01
N ALA A 42 24.55 1.53 -2.68
CA ALA A 42 23.35 2.00 -1.97
C ALA A 42 22.90 3.38 -2.46
N ASP A 43 23.84 4.21 -2.88
CA ASP A 43 23.59 5.52 -3.45
C ASP A 43 22.76 5.48 -4.74
N SER A 44 22.97 4.53 -5.64
CA SER A 44 22.21 4.43 -6.89
C SER A 44 20.76 4.01 -6.68
N LEU A 45 20.46 3.16 -5.69
CA LEU A 45 19.09 2.79 -5.36
C LEU A 45 18.34 3.94 -4.68
N LEU A 46 19.01 4.66 -3.79
CA LEU A 46 18.44 5.83 -3.13
C LEU A 46 18.11 6.93 -4.14
N ASP A 47 19.03 7.23 -5.06
CA ASP A 47 18.81 8.24 -6.10
C ASP A 47 17.63 7.87 -7.01
N THR A 48 17.55 6.61 -7.44
CA THR A 48 16.45 6.10 -8.25
C THR A 48 15.12 6.20 -7.49
N THR A 49 15.09 5.77 -6.23
CA THR A 49 13.86 5.81 -5.41
C THR A 49 13.40 7.24 -5.14
N LEU A 50 14.33 8.19 -4.94
CA LEU A 50 14.00 9.61 -4.77
C LEU A 50 13.44 10.23 -6.05
N GLU A 51 14.00 9.86 -7.21
CA GLU A 51 13.46 10.27 -8.51
C GLU A 51 12.06 9.70 -8.71
N ASP A 52 11.86 8.41 -8.45
CA ASP A 52 10.57 7.74 -8.57
C ASP A 52 9.53 8.30 -7.58
N ALA A 53 9.93 8.64 -6.36
CA ALA A 53 9.05 9.34 -5.42
C ALA A 53 8.61 10.71 -5.96
N LYS A 54 9.56 11.52 -6.48
CA LYS A 54 9.22 12.80 -7.11
C LYS A 54 8.25 12.63 -8.27
N LEU A 55 8.49 11.64 -9.13
CA LEU A 55 7.63 11.35 -10.28
C LEU A 55 6.25 10.85 -9.85
N TYR A 56 6.17 10.05 -8.79
CA TYR A 56 4.93 9.54 -8.22
C TYR A 56 4.05 10.69 -7.68
N PHE A 57 4.60 11.51 -6.78
CA PHE A 57 3.83 12.61 -6.17
C PHE A 57 3.48 13.74 -7.15
N THR A 58 4.18 13.82 -8.28
CA THR A 58 3.84 14.76 -9.35
C THR A 58 3.06 14.13 -10.51
N SER A 59 2.76 12.83 -10.45
CA SER A 59 2.06 12.12 -11.52
C SER A 59 0.69 12.72 -11.87
N PRO A 60 -0.13 13.21 -10.92
CA PRO A 60 -1.43 13.81 -11.26
C PRO A 60 -1.34 15.01 -12.20
N LEU A 61 -0.20 15.71 -12.23
CA LEU A 61 0.03 16.84 -13.15
C LEU A 61 0.28 16.40 -14.61
N ARG A 62 0.43 15.10 -14.84
CA ARG A 62 0.79 14.50 -16.14
C ARG A 62 -0.19 13.42 -16.58
N TRP A 63 -1.30 13.30 -15.88
CA TRP A 63 -2.35 12.35 -16.20
C TRP A 63 -2.94 12.61 -17.57
N ASP A 64 -3.06 11.56 -18.35
CA ASP A 64 -3.76 11.56 -19.62
C ASP A 64 -5.27 11.28 -19.45
N GLN A 65 -5.98 11.15 -20.57
CA GLN A 65 -7.42 10.88 -20.54
C GLN A 65 -7.77 9.54 -19.89
N GLU A 66 -6.91 8.53 -20.07
CA GLU A 66 -7.11 7.20 -19.50
C GLU A 66 -6.95 7.23 -17.98
N ASP A 67 -5.92 7.91 -17.48
CA ASP A 67 -5.69 8.10 -16.04
C ASP A 67 -6.87 8.79 -15.36
N TRP A 68 -7.42 9.85 -16.00
CA TRP A 68 -8.60 10.54 -15.50
C TRP A 68 -9.85 9.67 -15.51
N LEU A 69 -10.02 8.78 -16.50
CA LEU A 69 -11.13 7.82 -16.53
C LEU A 69 -10.99 6.78 -15.41
N TYR A 70 -9.80 6.26 -15.15
CA TYR A 70 -9.56 5.37 -14.01
C TYR A 70 -9.83 6.06 -12.68
N PHE A 71 -9.38 7.29 -12.52
CA PHE A 71 -9.65 8.07 -11.31
C PHE A 71 -11.16 8.31 -11.12
N GLY A 72 -11.88 8.71 -12.18
CA GLY A 72 -13.32 8.88 -12.14
C GLY A 72 -14.06 7.58 -11.81
N GLY A 73 -13.64 6.47 -12.39
CA GLY A 73 -14.15 5.12 -12.07
C GLY A 73 -13.91 4.72 -10.61
N ALA A 74 -12.73 5.02 -10.07
CA ALA A 74 -12.42 4.79 -8.66
C ALA A 74 -13.32 5.62 -7.74
N LEU A 75 -13.51 6.92 -8.03
CA LEU A 75 -14.43 7.77 -7.27
C LEU A 75 -15.87 7.26 -7.32
N ALA A 76 -16.34 6.80 -8.48
CA ALA A 76 -17.67 6.20 -8.62
C ALA A 76 -17.82 4.92 -7.79
N ALA A 77 -16.80 4.06 -7.79
CA ALA A 77 -16.78 2.84 -6.97
C ALA A 77 -16.77 3.15 -5.47
N ILE A 78 -15.99 4.15 -5.03
CA ILE A 78 -15.96 4.62 -3.64
C ILE A 78 -17.34 5.18 -3.25
N GLY A 79 -17.95 6.02 -4.09
CA GLY A 79 -19.29 6.56 -3.83
C GLY A 79 -20.37 5.47 -3.77
N ALA A 80 -20.29 4.47 -4.65
CA ALA A 80 -21.18 3.31 -4.60
C ALA A 80 -20.97 2.51 -3.31
N ALA A 81 -19.73 2.24 -2.92
CA ALA A 81 -19.41 1.54 -1.66
C ALA A 81 -19.90 2.32 -0.44
N HIS A 82 -19.78 3.66 -0.45
CA HIS A 82 -20.24 4.53 0.62
C HIS A 82 -21.75 4.40 0.89
N SER A 83 -22.54 4.18 -0.15
CA SER A 83 -23.99 3.97 0.00
C SER A 83 -24.36 2.67 0.76
N PHE A 84 -23.38 1.77 0.95
CA PHE A 84 -23.55 0.53 1.72
C PHE A 84 -22.84 0.56 3.07
N ASP A 85 -22.10 1.60 3.42
CA ASP A 85 -21.29 1.68 4.63
C ASP A 85 -22.06 1.36 5.91
N GLU A 86 -23.21 2.00 6.15
CA GLU A 86 -24.04 1.74 7.33
C GLU A 86 -24.53 0.28 7.37
N ARG A 87 -25.04 -0.21 6.24
CA ARG A 87 -25.58 -1.59 6.19
C ARG A 87 -24.50 -2.62 6.46
N VAL A 88 -23.31 -2.44 5.90
CA VAL A 88 -22.18 -3.35 6.09
C VAL A 88 -21.68 -3.28 7.53
N ARG A 89 -21.52 -2.07 8.07
CA ARG A 89 -21.13 -1.84 9.46
C ARG A 89 -22.12 -2.53 10.42
N ASP A 90 -23.43 -2.36 10.25
CA ASP A 90 -24.45 -2.93 11.11
C ASP A 90 -24.48 -4.46 11.01
N HIS A 91 -24.25 -5.02 9.82
CA HIS A 91 -24.14 -6.46 9.65
C HIS A 91 -23.02 -7.05 10.50
N PHE A 92 -21.84 -6.42 10.55
CA PHE A 92 -20.72 -6.91 11.34
C PHE A 92 -20.82 -6.53 12.83
N ALA A 93 -21.45 -5.41 13.17
CA ALA A 93 -21.67 -5.00 14.55
C ALA A 93 -22.63 -5.96 15.28
N THR A 94 -23.66 -6.48 14.58
CA THR A 94 -24.67 -7.39 15.16
C THR A 94 -24.29 -8.87 15.01
N GLY A 95 -23.52 -9.23 14.01
CA GLY A 95 -23.16 -10.60 13.66
C GLY A 95 -22.05 -11.24 14.49
N SER A 96 -21.50 -10.52 15.48
CA SER A 96 -20.54 -11.00 16.47
C SER A 96 -19.70 -12.21 16.06
N LYS A 97 -18.68 -12.02 15.28
CA LYS A 97 -17.40 -12.74 15.39
C LYS A 97 -16.53 -12.36 14.20
N ALA A 98 -15.59 -11.46 14.42
CA ALA A 98 -14.43 -11.39 13.55
C ALA A 98 -13.89 -12.82 13.35
N ILE A 99 -13.77 -13.24 12.09
CA ILE A 99 -13.32 -14.60 11.71
C ILE A 99 -11.97 -14.96 12.35
N LEU A 100 -11.23 -13.95 12.74
CA LEU A 100 -9.95 -14.08 13.44
C LEU A 100 -10.07 -13.43 14.81
N ASN A 101 -10.71 -14.08 15.77
CA ASN A 101 -10.85 -13.69 17.19
C ASN A 101 -9.93 -12.54 17.62
N GLY A 102 -10.21 -11.34 17.13
CA GLY A 102 -9.61 -10.11 17.55
C GLY A 102 -10.41 -9.55 18.71
N GLY A 103 -10.22 -10.08 19.93
CA GLY A 103 -10.59 -9.34 21.10
C GLY A 103 -9.80 -8.04 21.13
N GLU A 104 -10.37 -6.99 21.67
CA GLU A 104 -9.91 -5.64 22.04
C GLU A 104 -8.50 -5.13 21.61
N ASP A 105 -7.59 -6.00 21.16
CA ASP A 105 -6.31 -5.66 20.58
C ASP A 105 -6.48 -5.39 19.09
N LYS A 106 -6.60 -4.13 18.74
CA LYS A 106 -6.44 -3.61 17.36
C LYS A 106 -4.99 -3.89 16.91
N ASN A 107 -4.65 -5.17 16.71
CA ASN A 107 -3.27 -5.58 16.48
C ASN A 107 -2.90 -5.38 15.02
N SER A 108 -2.58 -4.14 14.68
CA SER A 108 -2.17 -3.71 13.34
C SER A 108 -1.02 -4.53 12.75
N LEU A 109 -0.16 -5.11 13.59
CA LEU A 109 0.94 -5.97 13.15
C LEU A 109 0.45 -7.33 12.63
N ARG A 110 -0.55 -7.93 13.29
CA ARG A 110 -1.15 -9.19 12.83
C ARG A 110 -1.79 -9.02 11.44
N ASP A 111 -2.51 -7.92 11.25
CA ASP A 111 -3.24 -7.65 10.02
C ASP A 111 -2.29 -7.31 8.84
N ALA A 112 -1.10 -6.80 9.16
CA ALA A 112 -0.03 -6.56 8.19
C ALA A 112 0.80 -7.81 7.87
N ALA A 113 0.80 -8.81 8.73
CA ALA A 113 1.70 -9.96 8.62
C ALA A 113 1.64 -10.66 7.26
N PRO A 114 0.49 -10.90 6.60
CA PRO A 114 0.45 -11.52 5.27
C PRO A 114 1.12 -10.66 4.20
N THR A 115 0.93 -9.34 4.25
CA THR A 115 1.58 -8.41 3.31
C THR A 115 3.10 -8.36 3.52
N VAL A 116 3.53 -8.31 4.78
CA VAL A 116 4.95 -8.38 5.14
C VAL A 116 5.57 -9.70 4.71
N ALA A 117 4.84 -10.80 4.85
CA ALA A 117 5.28 -12.12 4.42
C ALA A 117 5.49 -12.20 2.90
N LEU A 118 4.66 -11.53 2.09
CA LEU A 118 4.89 -11.44 0.64
C LEU A 118 6.20 -10.73 0.33
N ILE A 119 6.47 -9.57 0.94
CA ILE A 119 7.70 -8.81 0.73
C ILE A 119 8.91 -9.63 1.17
N ALA A 120 8.90 -10.11 2.42
CA ALA A 120 10.01 -10.87 2.99
C ALA A 120 10.24 -12.20 2.24
N GLY A 121 9.17 -12.91 1.89
CA GLY A 121 9.24 -14.16 1.16
C GLY A 121 9.85 -14.00 -0.23
N THR A 122 9.46 -12.95 -0.98
CA THR A 122 10.04 -12.65 -2.29
C THR A 122 11.54 -12.33 -2.16
N GLY A 123 11.92 -11.48 -1.19
CA GLY A 123 13.31 -11.12 -0.99
C GLY A 123 14.18 -12.28 -0.50
N LEU A 124 13.67 -13.11 0.42
CA LEU A 124 14.39 -14.30 0.89
C LEU A 124 14.55 -15.33 -0.23
N TYR A 125 13.52 -15.53 -1.05
CA TYR A 125 13.61 -16.42 -2.21
C TYR A 125 14.67 -15.93 -3.19
N ALA A 126 14.66 -14.64 -3.54
CA ALA A 126 15.67 -14.02 -4.40
C ALA A 126 17.09 -14.17 -3.83
N ALA A 127 17.24 -13.98 -2.51
CA ALA A 127 18.52 -14.16 -1.83
C ALA A 127 19.00 -15.63 -1.85
N PHE A 128 18.06 -16.57 -1.72
CA PHE A 128 18.40 -17.99 -1.69
C PHE A 128 18.89 -18.53 -3.03
N ILE A 129 18.33 -18.02 -4.15
CA ILE A 129 18.69 -18.44 -5.51
C ILE A 129 19.67 -17.48 -6.20
N ASP A 130 20.13 -16.41 -5.51
CA ASP A 130 20.98 -15.33 -6.03
C ASP A 130 20.41 -14.70 -7.31
N ASP A 131 19.09 -14.43 -7.30
CA ASP A 131 18.35 -13.88 -8.43
C ASP A 131 18.26 -12.35 -8.37
N ARG A 132 18.96 -11.68 -9.27
CA ARG A 132 18.94 -10.20 -9.34
C ARG A 132 17.57 -9.63 -9.70
N ASP A 133 16.82 -10.30 -10.55
CA ASP A 133 15.48 -9.84 -10.96
C ASP A 133 14.50 -10.02 -9.78
N GLY A 134 14.65 -11.08 -8.99
CA GLY A 134 13.91 -11.27 -7.75
C GLY A 134 14.20 -10.20 -6.69
N TYR A 135 15.45 -9.74 -6.57
CA TYR A 135 15.78 -8.59 -5.70
C TYR A 135 15.12 -7.30 -6.15
N ARG A 136 15.08 -7.04 -7.46
CA ARG A 136 14.40 -5.86 -8.02
C ARG A 136 12.90 -5.93 -7.79
N GLU A 137 12.32 -7.11 -7.96
CA GLU A 137 10.92 -7.35 -7.65
C GLU A 137 10.63 -7.07 -6.17
N ALA A 138 11.43 -7.65 -5.27
CA ALA A 138 11.28 -7.42 -3.83
C ALA A 138 11.39 -5.94 -3.46
N TRP A 139 12.29 -5.20 -4.10
CA TRP A 139 12.40 -3.75 -3.92
C TRP A 139 11.16 -3.01 -4.39
N SER A 140 10.57 -3.40 -5.53
CA SER A 140 9.33 -2.82 -6.03
C SER A 140 8.13 -3.06 -5.10
N LEU A 141 8.09 -4.20 -4.41
CA LEU A 141 7.08 -4.44 -3.36
C LEU A 141 7.24 -3.43 -2.20
N VAL A 142 8.48 -3.18 -1.76
CA VAL A 142 8.79 -2.20 -0.71
C VAL A 142 8.42 -0.78 -1.16
N GLU A 143 8.80 -0.40 -2.37
CA GLU A 143 8.56 0.92 -2.94
C GLU A 143 7.05 1.19 -3.09
N ALA A 144 6.30 0.25 -3.66
CA ALA A 144 4.85 0.36 -3.78
C ALA A 144 4.16 0.47 -2.42
N GLY A 145 4.60 -0.33 -1.44
CA GLY A 145 4.10 -0.25 -0.07
C GLY A 145 4.40 1.10 0.59
N ALA A 146 5.61 1.63 0.42
CA ALA A 146 6.02 2.91 0.97
C ALA A 146 5.26 4.10 0.35
N PHE A 147 5.16 4.16 -0.98
CA PHE A 147 4.48 5.24 -1.68
C PHE A 147 2.98 5.25 -1.39
N SER A 148 2.34 4.08 -1.48
CA SER A 148 0.91 3.94 -1.19
C SER A 148 0.59 4.24 0.27
N GLY A 149 1.41 3.76 1.18
CA GLY A 149 1.26 4.00 2.61
C GLY A 149 1.41 5.48 2.96
N ALA A 150 2.45 6.16 2.44
CA ALA A 150 2.65 7.59 2.64
C ALA A 150 1.47 8.41 2.10
N THR A 151 0.97 8.05 0.91
CA THR A 151 -0.20 8.72 0.32
C THR A 151 -1.47 8.49 1.16
N ALA A 152 -1.71 7.26 1.62
CA ALA A 152 -2.84 6.95 2.48
C ALA A 152 -2.80 7.74 3.80
N GLU A 153 -1.64 7.89 4.42
CA GLU A 153 -1.46 8.69 5.64
C GLU A 153 -1.78 10.17 5.40
N VAL A 154 -1.28 10.76 4.30
CA VAL A 154 -1.58 12.16 3.94
C VAL A 154 -3.06 12.36 3.70
N LEU A 155 -3.70 11.47 2.94
CA LEU A 155 -5.13 11.52 2.68
C LEU A 155 -5.95 11.29 3.96
N GLY A 156 -5.51 10.39 4.84
CA GLY A 156 -6.15 10.12 6.12
C GLY A 156 -6.15 11.35 7.02
N TYR A 157 -5.02 12.03 7.11
CA TYR A 157 -4.92 13.28 7.84
C TYR A 157 -5.82 14.38 7.27
N ALA A 158 -5.88 14.49 5.93
CA ALA A 158 -6.69 15.50 5.24
C ALA A 158 -8.21 15.21 5.35
N ALA A 159 -8.61 13.94 5.25
CA ALA A 159 -10.00 13.49 5.32
C ALA A 159 -10.56 13.56 6.74
N GLY A 160 -9.79 13.18 7.75
CA GLY A 160 -10.16 13.21 9.16
C GLY A 160 -11.44 12.44 9.45
N ARG A 161 -11.73 11.31 8.76
CA ARG A 161 -12.96 10.54 8.88
C ARG A 161 -12.95 9.67 10.13
N GLU A 162 -14.03 9.69 10.90
CA GLU A 162 -14.20 8.81 12.06
C GLU A 162 -14.44 7.35 11.65
N ARG A 163 -14.02 6.41 12.50
CA ARG A 163 -14.13 4.96 12.28
C ARG A 163 -15.52 4.44 12.64
N PRO A 164 -15.96 3.29 12.05
CA PRO A 164 -17.26 2.69 12.36
C PRO A 164 -17.42 2.26 13.83
N ASP A 165 -16.34 2.02 14.56
CA ASP A 165 -16.35 1.72 16.00
C ASP A 165 -16.42 2.98 16.88
N GLU A 166 -16.24 4.17 16.31
CA GLU A 166 -16.31 5.46 17.01
C GLU A 166 -17.63 6.19 16.75
N THR A 167 -18.25 5.94 15.59
CA THR A 167 -19.50 6.59 15.18
C THR A 167 -20.41 5.64 14.40
N THR A 168 -21.72 5.92 14.42
CA THR A 168 -22.69 5.19 13.59
C THR A 168 -22.91 5.82 12.23
N SER A 169 -22.45 7.05 12.02
CA SER A 169 -22.62 7.80 10.77
C SER A 169 -21.37 7.74 9.91
N PRO A 170 -21.45 7.26 8.64
CA PRO A 170 -20.30 7.23 7.72
C PRO A 170 -19.91 8.63 7.22
N ASN A 171 -20.66 9.66 7.60
CA ASN A 171 -20.50 11.04 7.11
C ASN A 171 -19.73 11.95 8.08
N GLU A 172 -19.10 11.41 9.11
CA GLU A 172 -18.30 12.17 10.08
C GLU A 172 -16.88 12.41 9.55
N TRP A 173 -16.74 13.47 8.73
CA TRP A 173 -15.50 13.91 8.11
C TRP A 173 -14.92 15.14 8.83
N GLY A 174 -13.59 15.35 8.72
CA GLY A 174 -12.92 16.50 9.34
C GLY A 174 -12.86 16.46 10.86
N LYS A 175 -13.09 15.30 11.47
CA LYS A 175 -13.18 15.08 12.92
C LYS A 175 -11.88 14.59 13.56
N ARG A 176 -10.77 14.60 12.87
CA ARG A 176 -9.46 14.04 13.29
C ARG A 176 -9.41 12.52 13.38
N GLY A 177 -10.38 11.82 12.79
CA GLY A 177 -10.32 10.38 12.57
C GLY A 177 -9.27 10.03 11.51
N ASP A 178 -8.96 8.76 11.38
CA ASP A 178 -7.97 8.22 10.44
C ASP A 178 -8.53 7.03 9.64
N SER A 179 -9.86 7.00 9.48
CA SER A 179 -10.53 5.88 8.82
C SER A 179 -10.26 5.82 7.31
N PHE A 180 -10.26 6.97 6.63
CA PHE A 180 -10.19 7.03 5.17
C PHE A 180 -8.83 7.54 4.67
N PRO A 181 -8.25 6.90 3.64
CA PRO A 181 -8.52 5.53 3.19
C PRO A 181 -7.92 4.51 4.16
N SER A 182 -8.31 3.24 4.05
CA SER A 182 -7.75 2.18 4.88
C SER A 182 -6.27 1.93 4.53
N LEU A 183 -5.35 2.30 5.43
CA LEU A 183 -3.90 2.14 5.25
C LEU A 183 -3.50 0.68 4.98
N HIS A 184 -4.01 -0.27 5.78
CA HIS A 184 -3.70 -1.69 5.63
C HIS A 184 -4.16 -2.21 4.27
N THR A 185 -5.38 -1.87 3.86
CA THR A 185 -5.92 -2.26 2.54
C THR A 185 -5.11 -1.64 1.42
N THR A 186 -4.71 -0.36 1.57
CA THR A 186 -3.91 0.35 0.57
C THR A 186 -2.57 -0.34 0.33
N VAL A 187 -1.82 -0.60 1.41
CA VAL A 187 -0.51 -1.25 1.31
C VAL A 187 -0.64 -2.69 0.82
N ALA A 188 -1.66 -3.44 1.30
CA ALA A 188 -1.88 -4.81 0.86
C ALA A 188 -2.21 -4.90 -0.64
N PHE A 189 -3.03 -3.99 -1.19
CA PHE A 189 -3.31 -3.96 -2.62
C PHE A 189 -2.12 -3.46 -3.45
N ALA A 190 -1.32 -2.53 -2.94
CA ALA A 190 -0.10 -2.11 -3.64
C ALA A 190 0.91 -3.26 -3.76
N VAL A 191 1.24 -3.89 -2.65
CA VAL A 191 2.16 -5.04 -2.59
C VAL A 191 1.59 -6.23 -3.34
N GLY A 192 0.31 -6.57 -3.10
CA GLY A 192 -0.36 -7.69 -3.76
C GLY A 192 -0.43 -7.53 -5.27
N THR A 193 -0.64 -6.32 -5.79
CA THR A 193 -0.67 -6.05 -7.23
C THR A 193 0.72 -6.15 -7.85
N VAL A 194 1.76 -5.57 -7.22
CA VAL A 194 3.14 -5.76 -7.72
C VAL A 194 3.48 -7.24 -7.73
N PHE A 195 3.25 -7.97 -6.64
CA PHE A 195 3.49 -9.41 -6.58
C PHE A 195 2.72 -10.19 -7.65
N ALA A 196 1.46 -9.84 -7.91
CA ALA A 196 0.59 -10.50 -8.87
C ALA A 196 1.04 -10.30 -10.33
N GLU A 197 1.52 -9.10 -10.66
CA GLU A 197 1.76 -8.67 -12.05
C GLU A 197 3.24 -8.63 -12.44
N SER A 198 4.17 -8.77 -11.48
CA SER A 198 5.60 -8.95 -11.73
C SER A 198 5.97 -10.43 -11.87
N GLY A 199 7.25 -10.70 -12.14
CA GLY A 199 7.81 -12.06 -12.22
C GLY A 199 7.43 -12.83 -13.48
N ASN A 200 7.64 -14.15 -13.46
CA ASN A 200 7.50 -15.03 -14.61
C ASN A 200 6.02 -15.24 -15.00
N ASP A 201 5.74 -15.25 -16.30
CA ASP A 201 4.40 -15.44 -16.87
C ASP A 201 3.82 -16.83 -16.59
N GLU A 202 4.67 -17.85 -16.50
CA GLU A 202 4.24 -19.25 -16.29
C GLU A 202 3.39 -19.44 -15.02
N TYR A 203 3.74 -18.74 -13.93
CA TYR A 203 3.05 -18.86 -12.64
C TYR A 203 2.20 -17.62 -12.30
N ARG A 204 1.95 -16.73 -13.26
CA ARG A 204 1.22 -15.47 -13.04
C ARG A 204 -0.17 -15.68 -12.45
N TRP A 205 -0.89 -16.69 -12.85
CA TRP A 205 -2.23 -17.00 -12.32
C TRP A 205 -2.19 -17.34 -10.82
N ILE A 206 -1.17 -18.10 -10.37
CA ILE A 206 -0.97 -18.42 -8.94
C ILE A 206 -0.63 -17.15 -8.18
N ARG A 207 0.28 -16.33 -8.72
CA ARG A 207 0.69 -15.07 -8.12
C ARG A 207 -0.50 -14.11 -7.97
N ARG A 208 -1.37 -14.04 -8.97
CA ARG A 208 -2.62 -13.27 -8.91
C ARG A 208 -3.56 -13.76 -7.80
N ILE A 209 -3.76 -15.07 -7.68
CA ILE A 209 -4.58 -15.64 -6.59
C ILE A 209 -3.99 -15.28 -5.23
N ILE A 210 -2.69 -15.44 -5.04
CA ILE A 210 -2.03 -15.14 -3.77
C ILE A 210 -2.06 -13.63 -3.49
N GLY A 211 -1.59 -12.80 -4.42
CA GLY A 211 -1.45 -11.36 -4.24
C GLY A 211 -2.80 -10.68 -3.98
N TYR A 212 -3.78 -10.90 -4.86
CA TYR A 212 -5.11 -10.32 -4.69
C TYR A 212 -5.92 -11.01 -3.59
N GLY A 213 -5.66 -12.29 -3.31
CA GLY A 213 -6.27 -13.01 -2.20
C GLY A 213 -5.84 -12.44 -0.85
N VAL A 214 -4.54 -12.21 -0.65
CA VAL A 214 -4.00 -11.55 0.57
C VAL A 214 -4.56 -10.13 0.70
N ALA A 215 -4.55 -9.35 -0.39
CA ALA A 215 -5.06 -7.98 -0.38
C ALA A 215 -6.56 -7.91 -0.06
N GLY A 216 -7.37 -8.76 -0.71
CA GLY A 216 -8.81 -8.85 -0.48
C GLY A 216 -9.14 -9.32 0.93
N ALA A 217 -8.43 -10.33 1.44
CA ALA A 217 -8.59 -10.80 2.82
C ALA A 217 -8.25 -9.70 3.83
N THR A 218 -7.18 -8.93 3.60
CA THR A 218 -6.84 -7.78 4.44
C THR A 218 -7.98 -6.76 4.47
N GLY A 219 -8.49 -6.35 3.30
CA GLY A 219 -9.63 -5.43 3.22
C GLY A 219 -10.88 -5.95 3.93
N TYR A 220 -11.20 -7.24 3.74
CA TYR A 220 -12.33 -7.89 4.40
C TYR A 220 -12.19 -7.88 5.93
N VAL A 221 -11.02 -8.22 6.46
CA VAL A 221 -10.75 -8.20 7.91
C VAL A 221 -10.96 -6.80 8.48
N ARG A 222 -10.45 -5.77 7.81
CA ARG A 222 -10.61 -4.37 8.27
C ARG A 222 -12.07 -3.93 8.36
N VAL A 223 -12.91 -4.37 7.42
CA VAL A 223 -14.35 -4.08 7.41
C VAL A 223 -15.09 -4.93 8.44
N SER A 224 -14.79 -6.24 8.50
CA SER A 224 -15.46 -7.17 9.41
C SER A 224 -15.17 -6.91 10.91
N GLU A 225 -14.02 -6.31 11.21
CA GLU A 225 -13.67 -5.86 12.58
C GLU A 225 -14.24 -4.48 12.93
N ASN A 226 -15.05 -3.87 12.03
CA ASN A 226 -15.61 -2.53 12.21
C ASN A 226 -14.56 -1.44 12.49
N VAL A 227 -13.34 -1.57 11.96
CA VAL A 227 -12.29 -0.55 12.09
C VAL A 227 -12.19 0.36 10.87
N HIS A 228 -12.79 -0.05 9.76
CA HIS A 228 -12.91 0.75 8.53
C HIS A 228 -14.27 0.55 7.88
N TRP A 229 -14.77 1.61 7.24
CA TRP A 229 -15.94 1.54 6.37
C TRP A 229 -15.64 0.75 5.10
N LEU A 230 -16.68 0.21 4.44
CA LEU A 230 -16.50 -0.45 3.15
C LEU A 230 -15.85 0.49 2.12
N SER A 231 -16.30 1.74 2.06
CA SER A 231 -15.76 2.74 1.15
C SER A 231 -14.31 3.11 1.43
N ASP A 232 -13.83 3.04 2.69
CA ASP A 232 -12.43 3.24 3.05
C ASP A 232 -11.54 2.14 2.45
N SER A 233 -12.03 0.90 2.49
CA SER A 233 -11.32 -0.26 1.93
C SER A 233 -11.32 -0.24 0.40
N VAL A 234 -12.43 0.17 -0.24
CA VAL A 234 -12.49 0.35 -1.70
C VAL A 234 -11.53 1.46 -2.15
N ALA A 235 -11.50 2.58 -1.41
CA ALA A 235 -10.56 3.67 -1.69
C ALA A 235 -9.10 3.20 -1.52
N GLY A 236 -8.82 2.45 -0.47
CA GLY A 236 -7.51 1.85 -0.22
C GLY A 236 -7.08 0.91 -1.35
N ALA A 237 -7.98 0.04 -1.81
CA ALA A 237 -7.72 -0.86 -2.93
C ALA A 237 -7.41 -0.09 -4.23
N ALA A 238 -8.22 0.92 -4.56
CA ALA A 238 -8.01 1.74 -5.76
C ALA A 238 -6.65 2.48 -5.72
N LEU A 239 -6.32 3.10 -4.58
CA LEU A 239 -5.04 3.78 -4.38
C LEU A 239 -3.86 2.81 -4.47
N GLY A 240 -3.96 1.64 -3.82
CA GLY A 240 -2.91 0.63 -3.83
C GLY A 240 -2.63 0.10 -5.25
N ILE A 241 -3.68 -0.23 -6.01
CA ILE A 241 -3.56 -0.68 -7.41
C ILE A 241 -2.95 0.41 -8.28
N ALA A 242 -3.38 1.67 -8.14
CA ALA A 242 -2.83 2.80 -8.91
C ALA A 242 -1.33 2.99 -8.63
N THR A 243 -0.92 2.93 -7.35
CA THR A 243 0.49 3.01 -6.96
C THR A 243 1.31 1.86 -7.53
N ALA A 244 0.80 0.62 -7.44
CA ALA A 244 1.47 -0.55 -8.00
C ALA A 244 1.70 -0.43 -9.50
N ARG A 245 0.68 0.03 -10.25
CA ARG A 245 0.80 0.28 -11.69
C ARG A 245 1.87 1.32 -12.01
N PHE A 246 1.95 2.40 -11.22
CA PHE A 246 3.02 3.39 -11.37
C PHE A 246 4.40 2.72 -11.21
N VAL A 247 4.63 1.96 -10.14
CA VAL A 247 5.91 1.30 -9.85
C VAL A 247 6.28 0.31 -10.97
N LEU A 248 5.33 -0.54 -11.40
CA LEU A 248 5.55 -1.50 -12.49
C LEU A 248 5.87 -0.82 -13.83
N ASN A 249 5.19 0.29 -14.14
CA ASN A 249 5.46 1.07 -15.36
C ASN A 249 6.85 1.72 -15.33
N ARG A 250 7.29 2.20 -14.17
CA ARG A 250 8.64 2.75 -13.97
C ARG A 250 9.70 1.67 -14.17
N GLN A 251 9.51 0.49 -13.57
CA GLN A 251 10.39 -0.66 -13.75
C GLN A 251 10.54 -1.05 -15.23
N GLY A 252 9.42 -1.21 -15.94
CA GLY A 252 9.44 -1.54 -17.36
C GLY A 252 10.07 -0.44 -18.24
N ALA A 253 9.99 0.82 -17.83
CA ALA A 253 10.68 1.92 -18.53
C ALA A 253 12.19 1.89 -18.29
N GLN A 254 12.63 1.61 -17.05
CA GLN A 254 14.05 1.45 -16.70
C GLN A 254 14.67 0.25 -17.43
N ASP A 255 13.97 -0.87 -17.53
CA ASP A 255 14.42 -2.06 -18.25
C ASP A 255 14.59 -1.77 -19.75
N ARG A 256 13.65 -1.05 -20.35
CA ARG A 256 13.78 -0.61 -21.76
C ARG A 256 14.94 0.35 -21.97
N ALA A 257 15.18 1.28 -21.05
CA ALA A 257 16.30 2.20 -21.12
C ALA A 257 17.64 1.47 -20.95
N ALA A 258 17.71 0.48 -20.08
CA ALA A 258 18.91 -0.35 -19.89
C ALA A 258 19.22 -1.25 -21.10
N ALA A 259 18.18 -1.65 -21.87
CA ALA A 259 18.34 -2.43 -23.09
C ALA A 259 18.92 -1.61 -24.27
N LEU A 260 18.71 -0.30 -24.28
CA LEU A 260 19.23 0.65 -25.27
C LEU A 260 20.43 1.38 -24.67
N GLN A 261 21.63 1.05 -25.13
CA GLN A 261 22.86 1.71 -24.67
C GLN A 261 23.48 2.54 -25.78
N PHE A 262 23.79 3.79 -25.47
CA PHE A 262 24.49 4.73 -26.35
C PHE A 262 25.90 4.94 -25.78
N GLN A 263 26.92 4.41 -26.46
CA GLN A 263 28.30 4.48 -25.99
C GLN A 263 29.18 5.24 -26.97
N PRO A 264 29.98 6.22 -26.51
CA PRO A 264 30.98 6.85 -27.35
C PRO A 264 32.10 5.84 -27.65
N VAL A 265 32.45 5.71 -28.92
CA VAL A 265 33.59 4.91 -29.42
C VAL A 265 34.58 5.82 -30.13
N LYS A 266 35.84 5.35 -30.31
CA LYS A 266 36.96 6.16 -30.76
C LYS A 266 36.69 6.96 -32.03
N ASN A 267 35.76 6.55 -32.90
CA ASN A 267 35.43 7.20 -34.19
C ASN A 267 33.91 7.40 -34.38
N GLY A 268 33.11 7.52 -33.33
CA GLY A 268 31.67 7.70 -33.47
C GLY A 268 30.89 7.28 -32.23
N TRP A 269 29.65 6.88 -32.43
CA TRP A 269 28.74 6.42 -31.40
C TRP A 269 28.27 5.01 -31.72
N LEU A 270 28.26 4.13 -30.70
CA LEU A 270 27.68 2.80 -30.78
C LEU A 270 26.31 2.83 -30.11
N LEU A 271 25.27 2.48 -30.86
CA LEU A 271 23.96 2.16 -30.32
C LEU A 271 23.86 0.64 -30.22
N SER A 272 23.81 0.11 -29.00
CA SER A 272 23.56 -1.30 -28.77
C SER A 272 22.18 -1.51 -28.21
N TYR A 273 21.51 -2.54 -28.69
CA TYR A 273 20.23 -3.01 -28.13
C TYR A 273 20.40 -4.46 -27.71
N SER A 274 20.27 -4.74 -26.41
CA SER A 274 20.30 -6.09 -25.88
C SER A 274 18.87 -6.59 -25.66
N MET A 275 18.49 -7.67 -26.37
CA MET A 275 17.25 -8.39 -26.08
C MET A 275 17.55 -9.53 -25.09
N ARG A 276 16.80 -9.60 -23.98
CA ARG A 276 16.74 -10.83 -23.20
C ARG A 276 15.83 -11.81 -23.94
N THR A 277 16.39 -12.94 -24.35
CA THR A 277 15.61 -14.11 -24.76
C THR A 277 15.29 -14.90 -23.50
N HIS A 278 14.04 -15.04 -23.21
CA HIS A 278 13.51 -15.90 -22.12
C HIS A 278 13.57 -17.36 -22.53
#